data_7c09f013951a93333c404ff2d991e4c8
#
_entry.id   7c09f013951a93333c404ff2d991e4c8
#
_cell.length_a   1.000
_cell.length_b   1.000
_cell.length_c   1.000
_cell.angle_alpha   90.00
_cell.angle_beta   90.00
_cell.angle_gamma   90.00
#
_symmetry.space_group_name_H-M   'P 1'
#
loop_
_entity.id
_entity.type
_entity.pdbx_description
1 polymer ?
#
loop_
_entity_poly.entity_id
_entity_poly.type
_entity_poly.pdbx_seq_one_letter_code
_entity_poly.pdbx_strand_id
1 'polypeptide(L)'
;MNKLLLAISMLFAAIVVNADNNTSAYYNSETECLGVELDGSQTLRVWANGRNKTDAVEQCKKNAVNEVIFNGIKNGNGGCNKKPLITEVNAKEKYEYYFNIFFKDDGEYKKYISMEDSRTFTKKRLKRSEQVKYGITVRVNRGDLQDRLIKDGIIKQ
;
A
#
# COMPACT_ATOMS: atom_id res chain seq x y z
N MET A 1 -28.71 -54.95 14.71
CA MET A 1 -28.87 -53.50 15.08
C MET A 1 -27.53 -52.85 15.37
N ASN A 2 -26.56 -52.75 14.50
CA ASN A 2 -25.30 -51.98 14.83
C ASN A 2 -24.51 -51.56 13.55
N LYS A 3 -25.15 -51.59 12.39
CA LYS A 3 -24.48 -51.15 11.12
C LYS A 3 -24.97 -49.79 10.60
N LEU A 4 -25.96 -49.18 11.29
CA LEU A 4 -26.55 -47.92 10.87
C LEU A 4 -25.94 -46.69 11.58
N LEU A 5 -25.19 -46.90 12.67
CA LEU A 5 -24.57 -45.83 13.45
C LEU A 5 -23.15 -45.43 12.98
N LEU A 6 -22.55 -46.19 12.07
CA LEU A 6 -21.22 -45.91 11.56
C LEU A 6 -21.21 -45.05 10.27
N ALA A 7 -22.38 -44.81 9.66
CA ALA A 7 -22.48 -44.03 8.43
C ALA A 7 -22.70 -42.52 8.63
N ILE A 8 -22.95 -42.05 9.87
CA ILE A 8 -23.25 -40.65 10.18
C ILE A 8 -22.00 -39.86 10.64
N SER A 9 -20.88 -40.55 10.95
CA SER A 9 -19.67 -39.91 11.45
C SER A 9 -18.68 -39.45 10.36
N MET A 10 -18.97 -39.68 9.09
CA MET A 10 -18.03 -39.34 7.99
C MET A 10 -18.44 -38.17 7.12
N LEU A 11 -19.43 -37.37 7.50
CA LEU A 11 -19.86 -36.21 6.72
C LEU A 11 -19.52 -34.85 7.37
N PHE A 12 -18.55 -34.83 8.28
CA PHE A 12 -17.85 -33.58 8.66
C PHE A 12 -16.57 -33.45 7.83
N ALA A 13 -16.69 -33.54 6.53
CA ALA A 13 -15.59 -33.16 5.64
C ALA A 13 -15.45 -31.64 5.66
N ALA A 14 -14.43 -31.22 6.35
CA ALA A 14 -13.67 -29.99 6.24
C ALA A 14 -14.17 -28.98 5.21
N ILE A 15 -14.97 -28.01 5.67
CA ILE A 15 -15.01 -26.69 5.02
C ILE A 15 -13.65 -26.08 5.34
N VAL A 16 -12.67 -26.29 4.48
CA VAL A 16 -11.45 -25.48 4.45
C VAL A 16 -11.90 -24.10 3.98
N VAL A 17 -12.25 -23.25 4.93
CA VAL A 17 -12.34 -21.81 4.67
C VAL A 17 -10.92 -21.39 4.33
N ASN A 18 -10.64 -21.26 3.04
CA ASN A 18 -9.51 -20.47 2.59
C ASN A 18 -9.82 -19.03 3.00
N ALA A 19 -9.45 -18.66 4.21
CA ALA A 19 -9.28 -17.28 4.59
C ALA A 19 -8.13 -16.79 3.70
N ASP A 20 -8.47 -16.11 2.61
CA ASP A 20 -7.53 -15.25 1.92
C ASP A 20 -7.07 -14.22 2.95
N ASN A 21 -5.94 -14.53 3.58
CA ASN A 21 -5.21 -13.59 4.39
C ASN A 21 -4.65 -12.52 3.44
N ASN A 22 -5.52 -11.62 3.00
CA ASN A 22 -5.15 -10.32 2.48
C ASN A 22 -4.65 -9.44 3.64
N THR A 23 -3.79 -9.99 4.48
CA THR A 23 -2.90 -9.18 5.26
C THR A 23 -1.98 -8.51 4.25
N SER A 24 -2.21 -7.22 4.02
CA SER A 24 -1.24 -6.36 3.36
C SER A 24 0.04 -6.48 4.17
N ALA A 25 0.87 -7.45 3.82
CA ALA A 25 2.16 -7.62 4.41
C ALA A 25 2.87 -6.29 4.23
N TYR A 26 3.20 -5.63 5.31
CA TYR A 26 4.01 -4.42 5.35
C TYR A 26 5.41 -4.81 4.86
N TYR A 27 5.53 -4.87 3.55
CA TYR A 27 6.83 -5.05 2.92
C TYR A 27 7.64 -3.79 3.20
N ASN A 28 8.87 -3.95 3.63
CA ASN A 28 9.81 -2.85 3.77
C ASN A 28 9.87 -2.08 2.46
N SER A 29 9.05 -1.04 2.36
CA SER A 29 9.08 -0.11 1.25
C SER A 29 10.21 0.87 1.51
N GLU A 30 11.05 1.07 0.53
CA GLU A 30 12.08 2.09 0.53
C GLU A 30 11.55 3.26 -0.28
N THR A 31 11.33 4.41 0.35
CA THR A 31 10.83 5.62 -0.32
C THR A 31 11.85 6.73 -0.18
N GLU A 32 12.20 7.35 -1.30
CA GLU A 32 13.17 8.43 -1.40
C GLU A 32 12.56 9.64 -2.09
N CYS A 33 12.75 10.82 -1.52
CA CYS A 33 12.35 12.08 -2.13
C CYS A 33 13.31 12.47 -3.26
N LEU A 34 12.78 12.71 -4.45
CA LEU A 34 13.53 13.24 -5.58
C LEU A 34 13.31 14.74 -5.76
N GLY A 35 12.13 15.26 -5.42
CA GLY A 35 11.80 16.67 -5.57
C GLY A 35 10.40 17.01 -5.14
N VAL A 36 10.13 18.31 -5.09
CA VAL A 36 8.79 18.89 -4.92
C VAL A 36 8.53 19.76 -6.12
N GLU A 37 7.38 19.55 -6.74
CA GLU A 37 6.95 20.29 -7.91
C GLU A 37 6.32 21.64 -7.51
N LEU A 38 6.14 22.53 -8.49
CA LEU A 38 5.56 23.87 -8.26
C LEU A 38 4.12 23.83 -7.70
N ASP A 39 3.38 22.78 -7.99
CA ASP A 39 2.04 22.52 -7.46
C ASP A 39 2.02 21.87 -6.07
N GLY A 40 3.20 21.68 -5.45
CA GLY A 40 3.34 21.02 -4.15
C GLY A 40 3.30 19.49 -4.21
N SER A 41 3.16 18.90 -5.38
CA SER A 41 3.27 17.46 -5.56
C SER A 41 4.68 16.97 -5.23
N GLN A 42 4.78 15.77 -4.68
CA GLN A 42 6.06 15.18 -4.28
C GLN A 42 6.46 14.07 -5.24
N THR A 43 7.62 14.24 -5.89
CA THR A 43 8.22 13.23 -6.77
C THR A 43 9.07 12.29 -5.93
N LEU A 44 8.71 11.02 -5.94
CA LEU A 44 9.26 9.97 -5.09
C LEU A 44 9.80 8.81 -5.90
N ARG A 45 10.93 8.25 -5.48
CA ARG A 45 11.38 6.93 -5.91
C ARG A 45 10.99 5.92 -4.85
N VAL A 46 10.22 4.90 -5.25
CA VAL A 46 9.65 3.92 -4.32
C VAL A 46 10.01 2.51 -4.76
N TRP A 47 10.40 1.69 -3.80
CA TRP A 47 10.76 0.30 -4.00
C TRP A 47 9.81 -0.59 -3.21
N ALA A 48 9.28 -1.63 -3.86
CA ALA A 48 8.45 -2.63 -3.20
C ALA A 48 8.70 -4.03 -3.76
N ASN A 49 8.34 -5.02 -2.96
CA ASN A 49 8.30 -6.40 -3.39
C ASN A 49 6.92 -6.73 -3.95
N GLY A 50 6.86 -7.68 -4.88
CA GLY A 50 5.62 -8.22 -5.41
C GLY A 50 5.85 -9.62 -5.96
N ARG A 51 4.76 -10.34 -6.21
CA ARG A 51 4.78 -11.67 -6.84
C ARG A 51 5.32 -11.60 -8.27
N ASN A 52 5.03 -10.51 -8.95
CA ASN A 52 5.50 -10.19 -10.29
C ASN A 52 5.71 -8.68 -10.43
N LYS A 53 6.14 -8.23 -11.62
CA LYS A 53 6.40 -6.81 -11.90
C LYS A 53 5.16 -5.93 -11.68
N THR A 54 4.00 -6.34 -12.18
CA THR A 54 2.76 -5.57 -12.09
C THR A 54 2.33 -5.39 -10.65
N ASP A 55 2.36 -6.47 -9.87
CA ASP A 55 2.06 -6.47 -8.44
C ASP A 55 3.04 -5.57 -7.67
N ALA A 56 4.35 -5.68 -7.92
CA ALA A 56 5.35 -4.84 -7.28
C ALA A 56 5.15 -3.34 -7.61
N VAL A 57 4.80 -3.00 -8.85
CA VAL A 57 4.48 -1.62 -9.26
C VAL A 57 3.25 -1.10 -8.50
N GLU A 58 2.21 -1.92 -8.35
CA GLU A 58 1.02 -1.54 -7.62
C GLU A 58 1.31 -1.35 -6.12
N GLN A 59 2.13 -2.22 -5.53
CA GLN A 59 2.61 -2.06 -4.15
C GLN A 59 3.43 -0.77 -3.97
N CYS A 60 4.30 -0.43 -4.94
CA CYS A 60 5.02 0.84 -4.91
C CYS A 60 4.08 2.05 -4.86
N LYS A 61 3.02 2.05 -5.68
CA LYS A 61 2.04 3.14 -5.68
C LYS A 61 1.30 3.26 -4.35
N LYS A 62 0.81 2.14 -3.82
CA LYS A 62 0.15 2.10 -2.51
C LYS A 62 1.08 2.60 -1.41
N ASN A 63 2.33 2.13 -1.40
CA ASN A 63 3.33 2.52 -0.42
C ASN A 63 3.67 4.01 -0.50
N ALA A 64 3.82 4.58 -1.71
CA ALA A 64 4.08 6.01 -1.88
C ALA A 64 2.99 6.88 -1.22
N VAL A 65 1.72 6.58 -1.48
CA VAL A 65 0.60 7.31 -0.89
C VAL A 65 0.51 7.07 0.62
N ASN A 66 0.74 5.82 1.07
CA ASN A 66 0.76 5.48 2.50
C ASN A 66 1.86 6.24 3.27
N GLU A 67 3.07 6.36 2.67
CA GLU A 67 4.16 7.14 3.29
C GLU A 67 3.77 8.62 3.46
N VAL A 68 3.17 9.23 2.45
CA VAL A 68 2.72 10.63 2.53
C VAL A 68 1.63 10.80 3.60
N ILE A 69 0.71 9.84 3.73
CA ILE A 69 -0.39 9.93 4.70
C ILE A 69 0.11 9.73 6.14
N PHE A 70 0.91 8.70 6.42
CA PHE A 70 1.15 8.22 7.78
C PHE A 70 2.57 8.40 8.31
N ASN A 71 3.60 8.45 7.45
CA ASN A 71 5.00 8.43 7.91
C ASN A 71 5.76 9.72 7.59
N GLY A 72 5.35 10.42 6.53
CA GLY A 72 6.13 11.49 5.92
C GLY A 72 7.38 10.96 5.20
N ILE A 73 7.93 11.75 4.29
CA ILE A 73 9.06 11.34 3.46
C ILE A 73 10.37 11.77 4.11
N LYS A 74 11.09 10.83 4.70
CA LYS A 74 12.29 11.10 5.52
C LYS A 74 13.60 10.98 4.74
N ASN A 75 13.64 10.14 3.71
CA ASN A 75 14.84 9.86 2.93
C ASN A 75 14.91 10.70 1.66
N GLY A 76 16.12 10.98 1.20
CA GLY A 76 16.36 11.80 0.00
C GLY A 76 16.54 13.28 0.30
N ASN A 77 17.07 14.01 -0.68
CA ASN A 77 17.44 15.43 -0.56
C ASN A 77 16.51 16.36 -1.33
N GLY A 78 15.40 15.86 -1.89
CA GLY A 78 14.50 16.60 -2.76
C GLY A 78 13.55 17.58 -2.08
N GLY A 79 13.66 17.80 -0.76
CA GLY A 79 12.86 18.80 -0.02
C GLY A 79 11.41 18.37 0.27
N CYS A 80 11.05 17.10 0.07
CA CYS A 80 9.71 16.60 0.38
C CYS A 80 9.33 16.81 1.86
N ASN A 81 8.03 16.89 2.11
CA ASN A 81 7.52 17.11 3.45
C ASN A 81 7.75 15.86 4.33
N LYS A 82 8.57 16.03 5.38
CA LYS A 82 8.89 14.98 6.34
C LYS A 82 7.74 14.69 7.32
N LYS A 83 6.77 15.62 7.42
CA LYS A 83 5.61 15.46 8.31
C LYS A 83 4.51 14.71 7.56
N PRO A 84 3.91 13.66 8.14
CA PRO A 84 2.78 12.97 7.54
C PRO A 84 1.54 13.88 7.49
N LEU A 85 0.56 13.52 6.66
CA LEU A 85 -0.74 14.20 6.63
C LEU A 85 -1.55 13.92 7.89
N ILE A 86 -1.47 12.70 8.40
CA ILE A 86 -2.15 12.28 9.64
C ILE A 86 -1.10 12.13 10.73
N THR A 87 -1.26 12.90 11.80
CA THR A 87 -0.39 12.87 12.98
C THR A 87 -1.06 12.20 14.19
N GLU A 88 -2.34 11.83 14.05
CA GLU A 88 -3.08 11.13 15.10
C GLU A 88 -2.51 9.74 15.34
N VAL A 89 -2.26 9.42 16.61
CA VAL A 89 -1.81 8.08 17.03
C VAL A 89 -2.94 7.08 16.76
N ASN A 90 -2.60 5.89 16.26
CA ASN A 90 -3.54 4.81 15.94
C ASN A 90 -4.60 5.17 14.86
N ALA A 91 -4.30 6.17 14.01
CA ALA A 91 -5.22 6.56 12.94
C ALA A 91 -5.52 5.42 11.96
N LYS A 92 -4.56 4.52 11.73
CA LYS A 92 -4.76 3.35 10.86
C LYS A 92 -5.82 2.41 11.40
N GLU A 93 -5.77 2.10 12.67
CA GLU A 93 -6.73 1.24 13.37
C GLU A 93 -8.08 1.93 13.47
N LYS A 94 -8.09 3.20 13.85
CA LYS A 94 -9.31 4.01 14.00
C LYS A 94 -10.10 4.12 12.70
N TYR A 95 -9.42 4.28 11.57
CA TYR A 95 -10.00 4.43 10.25
C TYR A 95 -9.75 3.23 9.33
N GLU A 96 -9.57 2.03 9.91
CA GLU A 96 -9.21 0.81 9.18
C GLU A 96 -10.16 0.53 8.01
N TYR A 97 -11.46 0.59 8.24
CA TYR A 97 -12.46 0.34 7.19
C TYR A 97 -12.32 1.31 6.01
N TYR A 98 -12.10 2.60 6.30
CA TYR A 98 -11.88 3.62 5.28
C TYR A 98 -10.63 3.32 4.45
N PHE A 99 -9.50 3.06 5.11
CA PHE A 99 -8.24 2.82 4.42
C PHE A 99 -8.20 1.48 3.67
N ASN A 100 -8.90 0.47 4.14
CA ASN A 100 -9.05 -0.78 3.40
C ASN A 100 -9.78 -0.58 2.07
N ILE A 101 -10.80 0.28 2.02
CA ILE A 101 -11.48 0.66 0.77
C ILE A 101 -10.61 1.58 -0.08
N PHE A 102 -9.97 2.57 0.53
CA PHE A 102 -9.13 3.55 -0.14
C PHE A 102 -7.96 2.89 -0.87
N PHE A 103 -7.29 1.91 -0.25
CA PHE A 103 -6.13 1.19 -0.78
C PHE A 103 -6.45 -0.14 -1.47
N LYS A 104 -7.71 -0.51 -1.65
CA LYS A 104 -8.03 -1.72 -2.42
C LYS A 104 -7.47 -1.65 -3.83
N ASP A 105 -7.40 -2.77 -4.53
CA ASP A 105 -7.07 -2.78 -5.94
C ASP A 105 -8.07 -1.91 -6.71
N ASP A 106 -7.55 -1.02 -7.57
CA ASP A 106 -8.32 0.04 -8.25
C ASP A 106 -9.03 1.03 -7.32
N GLY A 107 -8.55 1.18 -6.08
CA GLY A 107 -9.08 2.11 -5.09
C GLY A 107 -8.77 3.58 -5.37
N GLU A 108 -9.35 4.44 -4.54
CA GLU A 108 -9.30 5.91 -4.67
C GLU A 108 -7.88 6.48 -4.63
N TYR A 109 -6.91 5.81 -3.96
CA TYR A 109 -5.53 6.27 -3.89
C TYR A 109 -4.91 6.55 -5.27
N LYS A 110 -5.37 5.84 -6.33
CA LYS A 110 -4.87 6.00 -7.70
C LYS A 110 -5.10 7.40 -8.27
N LYS A 111 -6.08 8.13 -7.77
CA LYS A 111 -6.37 9.51 -8.20
C LYS A 111 -5.30 10.51 -7.76
N TYR A 112 -4.53 10.18 -6.73
CA TYR A 112 -3.54 11.05 -6.10
C TYR A 112 -2.11 10.69 -6.45
N ILE A 113 -1.91 9.75 -7.36
CA ILE A 113 -0.58 9.30 -7.76
C ILE A 113 -0.49 9.08 -9.27
N SER A 114 0.55 9.61 -9.87
CA SER A 114 0.90 9.38 -11.28
C SER A 114 2.30 8.77 -11.39
N MET A 115 2.55 8.06 -12.48
CA MET A 115 3.90 7.61 -12.81
C MET A 115 4.62 8.72 -13.59
N GLU A 116 5.78 9.14 -13.09
CA GLU A 116 6.61 10.13 -13.76
C GLU A 116 7.42 9.52 -14.91
N ASP A 117 7.82 8.28 -14.75
CA ASP A 117 8.62 7.58 -15.75
C ASP A 117 8.06 6.16 -15.92
N SER A 118 7.92 5.74 -17.17
CA SER A 118 7.55 4.34 -17.49
C SER A 118 8.66 3.35 -17.14
N ARG A 119 9.86 3.85 -16.80
CA ARG A 119 11.00 3.01 -16.40
C ARG A 119 10.77 2.44 -15.01
N THR A 120 10.90 1.13 -14.94
CA THR A 120 10.96 0.41 -13.67
C THR A 120 12.40 0.03 -13.39
N PHE A 121 12.85 0.25 -12.17
CA PHE A 121 14.21 -0.12 -11.75
C PHE A 121 14.16 -1.47 -11.05
N THR A 122 14.96 -2.44 -11.50
CA THR A 122 15.06 -3.74 -10.83
C THR A 122 16.19 -3.69 -9.82
N LYS A 123 15.88 -3.70 -8.54
CA LYS A 123 16.88 -3.98 -7.50
C LYS A 123 16.87 -5.49 -7.24
N LYS A 124 17.93 -6.17 -7.69
CA LYS A 124 18.39 -7.49 -7.30
C LYS A 124 17.30 -8.52 -6.92
N ARG A 125 17.12 -9.51 -7.80
CA ARG A 125 16.36 -10.74 -7.52
C ARG A 125 16.93 -11.40 -6.27
N LEU A 126 16.16 -11.47 -5.20
CA LEU A 126 16.54 -12.18 -4.00
C LEU A 126 16.56 -13.69 -4.34
N LYS A 127 17.74 -14.30 -4.32
CA LYS A 127 17.99 -15.69 -4.73
C LYS A 127 17.19 -16.78 -3.98
N ARG A 128 16.35 -16.41 -3.00
CA ARG A 128 15.64 -17.33 -2.10
C ARG A 128 14.15 -17.11 -1.95
N SER A 129 13.58 -16.08 -2.59
CA SER A 129 12.13 -15.84 -2.55
C SER A 129 11.58 -15.72 -3.96
N GLU A 130 10.37 -16.21 -4.17
CA GLU A 130 9.61 -16.04 -5.41
C GLU A 130 9.23 -14.57 -5.67
N GLN A 131 9.62 -13.66 -4.77
CA GLN A 131 9.29 -12.24 -4.84
C GLN A 131 10.33 -11.47 -5.63
N VAL A 132 9.87 -10.48 -6.36
CA VAL A 132 10.69 -9.57 -7.16
C VAL A 132 10.59 -8.17 -6.58
N LYS A 133 11.74 -7.53 -6.29
CA LYS A 133 11.79 -6.13 -5.86
C LYS A 133 11.95 -5.21 -7.07
N TYR A 134 10.99 -4.34 -7.27
CA TYR A 134 11.02 -3.30 -8.30
C TYR A 134 10.97 -1.91 -7.68
N GLY A 135 11.51 -0.94 -8.40
CA GLY A 135 11.40 0.47 -8.07
C GLY A 135 10.73 1.23 -9.21
N ILE A 136 9.99 2.26 -8.86
CA ILE A 136 9.36 3.19 -9.80
C ILE A 136 9.53 4.62 -9.32
N THR A 137 9.46 5.57 -10.26
CA THR A 137 9.34 6.99 -9.94
C THR A 137 7.89 7.41 -10.10
N VAL A 138 7.34 8.01 -9.04
CA VAL A 138 5.95 8.46 -8.98
C VAL A 138 5.87 9.88 -8.48
N ARG A 139 4.79 10.57 -8.86
CA ARG A 139 4.40 11.86 -8.30
C ARG A 139 3.15 11.67 -7.47
N VAL A 140 3.18 12.11 -6.21
CA VAL A 140 2.03 12.09 -5.29
C VAL A 140 1.54 13.51 -5.11
N ASN A 141 0.27 13.76 -5.44
CA ASN A 141 -0.40 15.03 -5.22
C ASN A 141 -0.84 15.12 -3.75
N ARG A 142 0.06 15.66 -2.92
CA ARG A 142 -0.13 15.79 -1.48
C ARG A 142 -1.27 16.75 -1.13
N GLY A 143 -1.45 17.84 -1.91
CA GLY A 143 -2.48 18.84 -1.67
C GLY A 143 -3.88 18.24 -1.81
N ASP A 144 -4.18 17.69 -2.99
CA ASP A 144 -5.48 17.07 -3.25
C ASP A 144 -5.77 15.90 -2.32
N LEU A 145 -4.73 15.14 -1.94
CA LEU A 145 -4.86 14.04 -0.98
C LEU A 145 -5.25 14.57 0.41
N GLN A 146 -4.66 15.68 0.85
CA GLN A 146 -5.01 16.34 2.11
C GLN A 146 -6.45 16.83 2.09
N ASP A 147 -6.86 17.53 1.04
CA ASP A 147 -8.21 18.04 0.89
C ASP A 147 -9.27 16.93 0.90
N ARG A 148 -8.94 15.80 0.27
CA ARG A 148 -9.79 14.63 0.30
C ARG A 148 -9.95 14.06 1.71
N LEU A 149 -8.86 13.91 2.46
CA LEU A 149 -8.90 13.38 3.83
C LEU A 149 -9.62 14.33 4.79
N ILE A 150 -9.54 15.65 4.58
CA ILE A 150 -10.34 16.65 5.32
C ILE A 150 -11.81 16.50 4.98
N LYS A 151 -12.18 16.44 3.70
CA LYS A 151 -13.56 16.27 3.24
C LYS A 151 -14.21 15.02 3.79
N ASP A 152 -13.46 13.94 3.91
CA ASP A 152 -13.94 12.66 4.44
C ASP A 152 -13.92 12.60 5.99
N GLY A 153 -13.51 13.69 6.66
CA GLY A 153 -13.50 13.79 8.12
C GLY A 153 -12.39 12.97 8.81
N ILE A 154 -11.37 12.55 8.05
CA ILE A 154 -10.21 11.81 8.57
C ILE A 154 -9.21 12.76 9.24
N ILE A 155 -9.02 13.95 8.65
CA ILE A 155 -8.18 15.02 9.20
C ILE A 155 -9.09 16.16 9.64
N LYS A 156 -8.87 16.67 10.85
CA LYS A 156 -9.52 17.90 11.32
C LYS A 156 -8.77 19.12 10.77
N GLN A 157 -9.52 20.14 10.38
CA GLN A 157 -8.95 21.44 10.04
C GLN A 157 -8.37 22.14 11.25
#